data_8d028623a1bd0fadecca036b97120f85
#
_entry.id   8d028623a1bd0fadecca036b97120f85
#
_cell.length_a   1.000
_cell.length_b   1.000
_cell.length_c   1.000
_cell.angle_alpha   90.00
_cell.angle_beta   90.00
_cell.angle_gamma   90.00
#
_symmetry.space_group_name_H-M   'P 1'
#
loop_
_entity.id
_entity.type
_entity.pdbx_description
1 polymer ?
#
loop_
_entity_poly.entity_id
_entity_poly.type
_entity_poly.pdbx_seq_one_letter_code
_entity_poly.pdbx_strand_id
1 'polypeptide(L)'
;HWPGGVSVLAALGADGDGPHRYAVYEGLKVWKKLGEWAEHAPPPPPANNPVDPKDARKRLKELLGEGAEERPQQADYASSVCSAFGPRLHDGAPNIVLAEAGTGTGKTLGYVAPASLWAQKNDGAVWISTYTRNLQRQIDQELDRLYTDPKDKRLKAVVRKGRENYFCLLNFEEAQRPLNQQPHQATPLGLIARWALHTRDGDMVGGDFPAWLTELLGNRFTGALADQRGECIYAACPHYSRCFIEKTVRRARSAEIVVANHALVMVQAALGGLDDASMPSRYVFDEGHHLFDAADKAFSSHLTGQEGQELRRWLLGAEQKGSSRARGLK
;
A
#
# COMPACT_ATOMS: atom_id res chain seq x y z
N HIS A 1 -7.48 8.99 -34.94
CA HIS A 1 -8.12 7.70 -34.61
C HIS A 1 -7.04 6.67 -34.24
N TRP A 2 -6.97 6.32 -32.97
CA TRP A 2 -6.09 5.24 -32.51
C TRP A 2 -6.80 3.90 -32.75
N PRO A 3 -6.15 2.95 -33.47
CA PRO A 3 -6.81 1.66 -33.80
C PRO A 3 -7.27 0.85 -32.59
N GLY A 4 -6.61 1.00 -31.45
CA GLY A 4 -7.00 0.37 -30.20
C GLY A 4 -8.16 1.05 -29.46
N GLY A 5 -8.55 2.25 -29.85
CA GLY A 5 -9.60 3.01 -29.17
C GLY A 5 -10.96 2.30 -29.17
N VAL A 6 -11.31 1.66 -30.26
CA VAL A 6 -12.55 0.85 -30.37
C VAL A 6 -12.57 -0.30 -29.37
N SER A 7 -11.45 -1.02 -29.26
CA SER A 7 -11.32 -2.13 -28.29
C SER A 7 -11.39 -1.65 -26.82
N VAL A 8 -10.83 -0.48 -26.53
CA VAL A 8 -10.93 0.13 -25.18
C VAL A 8 -12.36 0.54 -24.90
N LEU A 9 -13.03 1.19 -25.83
CA LEU A 9 -14.43 1.60 -25.67
C LEU A 9 -15.37 0.40 -25.53
N ALA A 10 -15.18 -0.64 -26.35
CA ALA A 10 -15.93 -1.89 -26.24
C ALA A 10 -15.71 -2.57 -24.88
N ALA A 11 -14.45 -2.63 -24.40
CA ALA A 11 -14.12 -3.18 -23.07
C ALA A 11 -14.73 -2.37 -21.91
N LEU A 12 -15.03 -1.09 -22.14
CA LEU A 12 -15.74 -0.22 -21.19
C LEU A 12 -17.27 -0.32 -21.31
N GLY A 13 -17.77 -1.18 -22.21
CA GLY A 13 -19.21 -1.35 -22.46
C GLY A 13 -19.84 -0.21 -23.25
N ALA A 14 -19.04 0.49 -24.05
CA ALA A 14 -19.51 1.48 -24.99
C ALA A 14 -19.87 0.81 -26.32
N ASP A 15 -20.98 0.04 -26.32
CA ASP A 15 -21.50 -0.62 -27.52
C ASP A 15 -22.31 0.37 -28.34
N GLY A 16 -21.91 0.63 -29.57
CA GLY A 16 -22.69 1.44 -30.51
C GLY A 16 -21.89 1.96 -31.71
N ASP A 17 -22.59 2.33 -32.77
CA ASP A 17 -22.09 2.83 -34.06
C ASP A 17 -21.40 4.20 -33.95
N GLY A 18 -20.30 4.24 -33.20
CA GLY A 18 -19.50 5.43 -32.95
C GLY A 18 -19.57 5.89 -31.49
N PRO A 19 -18.58 6.64 -31.04
CA PRO A 19 -18.52 7.09 -29.64
C PRO A 19 -19.57 8.17 -29.41
N HIS A 20 -20.79 7.78 -29.07
CA HIS A 20 -21.69 8.71 -28.43
C HIS A 20 -21.01 9.25 -27.19
N ARG A 21 -20.91 10.56 -27.04
CA ARG A 21 -20.30 11.22 -25.85
C ARG A 21 -20.81 10.61 -24.55
N TYR A 22 -22.09 10.27 -24.50
CA TYR A 22 -22.72 9.63 -23.35
C TYR A 22 -22.11 8.25 -23.02
N ALA A 23 -21.89 7.40 -24.04
CA ALA A 23 -21.31 6.06 -23.84
C ALA A 23 -19.86 6.13 -23.33
N VAL A 24 -19.07 7.11 -23.77
CA VAL A 24 -17.73 7.35 -23.26
C VAL A 24 -17.76 7.71 -21.78
N TYR A 25 -18.63 8.63 -21.37
CA TYR A 25 -18.76 9.02 -19.97
C TYR A 25 -19.24 7.87 -19.08
N GLU A 26 -20.21 7.06 -19.54
CA GLU A 26 -20.65 5.91 -18.77
C GLU A 26 -19.57 4.83 -18.67
N GLY A 27 -18.80 4.61 -19.73
CA GLY A 27 -17.68 3.68 -19.75
C GLY A 27 -16.53 4.09 -18.77
N LEU A 28 -16.34 5.38 -18.57
CA LEU A 28 -15.33 5.91 -17.65
C LEU A 28 -15.79 5.85 -16.17
N LYS A 29 -17.04 5.62 -15.86
CA LYS A 29 -17.55 5.48 -14.48
C LYS A 29 -17.18 4.13 -13.87
N VAL A 30 -15.88 3.84 -13.81
CA VAL A 30 -15.32 2.56 -13.34
C VAL A 30 -15.82 2.17 -11.94
N TRP A 31 -16.05 3.14 -11.07
CA TRP A 31 -16.56 2.91 -9.72
C TRP A 31 -17.92 2.21 -9.67
N LYS A 32 -18.73 2.29 -10.71
CA LYS A 32 -20.00 1.55 -10.78
C LYS A 32 -19.79 0.03 -10.89
N LYS A 33 -18.62 -0.41 -11.37
CA LYS A 33 -18.28 -1.81 -11.61
C LYS A 33 -17.31 -2.37 -10.56
N LEU A 34 -16.69 -1.51 -9.75
CA LEU A 34 -15.81 -1.95 -8.69
C LEU A 34 -16.59 -2.46 -7.49
N GLY A 35 -16.12 -3.56 -6.90
CA GLY A 35 -16.70 -4.11 -5.68
C GLY A 35 -16.42 -3.19 -4.47
N GLU A 36 -17.41 -3.09 -3.62
CA GLU A 36 -17.28 -2.40 -2.34
C GLU A 36 -16.49 -3.27 -1.37
N TRP A 37 -15.74 -2.63 -0.48
CA TRP A 37 -15.17 -3.35 0.65
C TRP A 37 -16.25 -3.57 1.71
N ALA A 38 -16.20 -4.72 2.38
CA ALA A 38 -17.09 -5.01 3.49
C ALA A 38 -16.55 -4.38 4.77
N GLU A 39 -17.45 -3.84 5.59
CA GLU A 39 -17.11 -3.41 6.94
C GLU A 39 -17.15 -4.61 7.86
N HIS A 40 -16.03 -4.88 8.52
CA HIS A 40 -15.93 -5.93 9.52
C HIS A 40 -15.66 -5.28 10.87
N ALA A 41 -16.15 -5.91 11.94
CA ALA A 41 -15.76 -5.52 13.29
C ALA A 41 -14.22 -5.55 13.41
N PRO A 42 -13.62 -4.65 14.19
CA PRO A 42 -12.20 -4.70 14.46
C PRO A 42 -11.82 -6.10 14.99
N PRO A 43 -10.72 -6.70 14.51
CA PRO A 43 -10.26 -7.96 15.06
C PRO A 43 -9.97 -7.79 16.56
N PRO A 44 -10.16 -8.84 17.38
CA PRO A 44 -9.78 -8.80 18.78
C PRO A 44 -8.26 -8.54 18.90
N PRO A 45 -7.81 -7.97 20.01
CA PRO A 45 -6.38 -7.82 20.27
C PRO A 45 -5.68 -9.17 20.17
N PRO A 46 -4.48 -9.23 19.54
CA PRO A 46 -3.74 -10.47 19.41
C PRO A 46 -3.34 -11.04 20.76
N ALA A 47 -3.26 -12.36 20.86
CA ALA A 47 -2.65 -13.03 21.98
C ALA A 47 -1.14 -12.68 22.09
N ASN A 48 -0.48 -13.09 23.16
CA ASN A 48 0.91 -12.72 23.42
C ASN A 48 1.79 -13.94 23.72
N ASN A 49 1.56 -15.04 23.02
CA ASN A 49 2.31 -16.28 23.17
C ASN A 49 3.70 -16.13 22.53
N PRO A 50 4.77 -16.49 23.22
CA PRO A 50 6.12 -16.38 22.69
C PRO A 50 6.38 -17.37 21.54
N VAL A 51 7.38 -17.05 20.73
CA VAL A 51 7.92 -17.95 19.69
C VAL A 51 9.13 -18.67 20.25
N ASP A 52 9.12 -20.01 20.19
CA ASP A 52 10.28 -20.82 20.57
C ASP A 52 11.38 -20.74 19.48
N PRO A 53 12.65 -20.50 19.84
CA PRO A 53 13.77 -20.49 18.90
C PRO A 53 13.91 -21.79 18.08
N LYS A 54 13.54 -22.95 18.64
CA LYS A 54 13.57 -24.21 17.89
C LYS A 54 12.51 -24.25 16.79
N ASP A 55 11.30 -23.74 17.08
CA ASP A 55 10.24 -23.63 16.09
C ASP A 55 10.62 -22.65 14.97
N ALA A 56 11.28 -21.53 15.31
CA ALA A 56 11.78 -20.59 14.33
C ALA A 56 12.83 -21.19 13.39
N ARG A 57 13.77 -21.99 13.92
CA ARG A 57 14.75 -22.72 13.10
C ARG A 57 14.07 -23.74 12.18
N LYS A 58 13.09 -24.46 12.71
CA LYS A 58 12.31 -25.43 11.92
C LYS A 58 11.57 -24.72 10.78
N ARG A 59 10.87 -23.63 11.08
CA ARG A 59 10.18 -22.82 10.08
C ARG A 59 11.13 -22.24 9.05
N LEU A 60 12.31 -21.77 9.45
CA LEU A 60 13.34 -21.31 8.53
C LEU A 60 13.76 -22.41 7.55
N LYS A 61 13.96 -23.63 8.04
CA LYS A 61 14.30 -24.78 7.20
C LYS A 61 13.19 -25.12 6.19
N GLU A 62 11.94 -25.05 6.63
CA GLU A 62 10.77 -25.21 5.75
C GLU A 62 10.74 -24.14 4.63
N LEU A 63 11.01 -22.87 4.97
CA LEU A 63 11.05 -21.75 4.02
C LEU A 63 12.22 -21.85 3.02
N LEU A 64 13.34 -22.38 3.45
CA LEU A 64 14.51 -22.58 2.58
C LEU A 64 14.28 -23.73 1.57
N GLY A 65 13.46 -24.70 1.93
CA GLY A 65 13.18 -25.87 1.10
C GLY A 65 14.23 -26.98 1.19
N GLU A 66 13.92 -28.12 0.58
CA GLU A 66 14.82 -29.30 0.55
C GLU A 66 16.06 -29.01 -0.30
N GLY A 67 17.21 -29.40 0.18
CA GLY A 67 18.51 -29.23 -0.52
C GLY A 67 19.13 -27.85 -0.43
N ALA A 68 18.52 -26.92 0.32
CA ALA A 68 19.14 -25.62 0.57
C ALA A 68 20.42 -25.76 1.42
N GLU A 69 21.42 -24.94 1.11
CA GLU A 69 22.64 -24.84 1.90
C GLU A 69 22.33 -24.45 3.34
N GLU A 70 22.78 -25.27 4.30
CA GLU A 70 22.65 -24.95 5.71
C GLU A 70 23.62 -23.79 6.07
N ARG A 71 23.05 -22.69 6.54
CA ARG A 71 23.79 -21.51 7.01
C ARG A 71 23.58 -21.34 8.51
N PRO A 72 24.52 -21.81 9.34
CA PRO A 72 24.37 -21.73 10.79
C PRO A 72 24.10 -20.30 11.29
N GLN A 73 24.74 -19.30 10.69
CA GLN A 73 24.57 -17.88 11.04
C GLN A 73 23.12 -17.41 10.80
N GLN A 74 22.46 -17.89 9.74
CA GLN A 74 21.07 -17.54 9.47
C GLN A 74 20.13 -18.18 10.49
N ALA A 75 20.40 -19.42 10.89
CA ALA A 75 19.65 -20.13 11.92
C ALA A 75 19.82 -19.49 13.30
N ASP A 76 21.04 -19.05 13.62
CA ASP A 76 21.35 -18.33 14.86
C ASP A 76 20.67 -16.96 14.88
N TYR A 77 20.69 -16.24 13.75
CA TYR A 77 19.95 -14.99 13.57
C TYR A 77 18.46 -15.18 13.84
N ALA A 78 17.81 -16.17 13.18
CA ALA A 78 16.40 -16.46 13.37
C ALA A 78 16.05 -16.79 14.84
N SER A 79 16.95 -17.49 15.54
CA SER A 79 16.78 -17.82 16.96
C SER A 79 16.92 -16.57 17.85
N SER A 80 17.90 -15.72 17.57
CA SER A 80 18.20 -14.52 18.38
C SER A 80 17.06 -13.52 18.34
N VAL A 81 16.44 -13.32 17.17
CA VAL A 81 15.32 -12.35 17.02
C VAL A 81 14.01 -12.83 17.64
N CYS A 82 13.88 -14.11 18.04
CA CYS A 82 12.68 -14.63 18.71
C CYS A 82 12.33 -13.87 19.99
N SER A 83 13.32 -13.34 20.70
CA SER A 83 13.09 -12.60 21.94
C SER A 83 12.24 -11.33 21.75
N ALA A 84 12.27 -10.73 20.55
CA ALA A 84 11.39 -9.60 20.19
C ALA A 84 9.91 -10.01 20.12
N PHE A 85 9.62 -11.28 19.88
CA PHE A 85 8.28 -11.86 19.77
C PHE A 85 7.75 -12.43 21.09
N GLY A 86 8.45 -12.20 22.19
CA GLY A 86 7.99 -12.57 23.54
C GLY A 86 7.03 -11.54 24.14
N PRO A 87 6.38 -11.89 25.27
CA PRO A 87 5.62 -10.92 26.07
C PRO A 87 6.52 -9.78 26.55
N ARG A 88 5.95 -8.60 26.75
CA ARG A 88 6.67 -7.49 27.37
C ARG A 88 7.00 -7.84 28.82
N LEU A 89 8.23 -7.52 29.22
CA LEU A 89 8.69 -7.76 30.60
C LEU A 89 8.15 -6.72 31.58
N HIS A 90 7.90 -5.50 31.10
CA HIS A 90 7.37 -4.39 31.88
C HIS A 90 6.30 -3.64 31.06
N ASP A 91 5.27 -3.16 31.73
CA ASP A 91 4.26 -2.33 31.14
C ASP A 91 4.88 -1.04 30.57
N GLY A 92 4.54 -0.70 29.34
CA GLY A 92 5.06 0.50 28.66
C GLY A 92 6.45 0.37 28.06
N ALA A 93 7.19 -0.71 28.33
CA ALA A 93 8.52 -0.92 27.75
C ALA A 93 8.44 -1.90 26.56
N PRO A 94 8.90 -1.52 25.35
CA PRO A 94 8.96 -2.43 24.23
C PRO A 94 10.13 -3.43 24.37
N ASN A 95 9.94 -4.67 23.90
CA ASN A 95 11.05 -5.58 23.67
C ASN A 95 11.75 -5.18 22.38
N ILE A 96 13.00 -4.73 22.45
CA ILE A 96 13.78 -4.32 21.27
C ILE A 96 14.97 -5.27 21.11
N VAL A 97 15.11 -5.82 19.92
CA VAL A 97 16.28 -6.61 19.52
C VAL A 97 16.97 -5.90 18.37
N LEU A 98 18.22 -5.57 18.57
CA LEU A 98 19.11 -5.09 17.51
C LEU A 98 19.93 -6.28 17.02
N ALA A 99 19.73 -6.66 15.77
CA ALA A 99 20.40 -7.80 15.17
C ALA A 99 21.14 -7.35 13.90
N GLU A 100 22.47 -7.40 13.94
CA GLU A 100 23.30 -7.12 12.79
C GLU A 100 23.66 -8.42 12.07
N ALA A 101 23.50 -8.43 10.77
CA ALA A 101 23.93 -9.54 9.93
C ALA A 101 24.42 -9.00 8.58
N GLY A 102 25.51 -9.54 8.08
CA GLY A 102 26.13 -9.14 6.81
C GLY A 102 25.19 -9.31 5.60
N THR A 103 25.56 -8.69 4.48
CA THR A 103 24.84 -8.88 3.21
C THR A 103 24.94 -10.35 2.76
N GLY A 104 23.86 -10.89 2.18
CA GLY A 104 23.84 -12.28 1.70
C GLY A 104 23.62 -13.36 2.75
N THR A 105 23.52 -13.03 4.03
CA THR A 105 23.23 -14.00 5.11
C THR A 105 21.82 -14.55 5.10
N GLY A 106 20.92 -14.01 4.26
CA GLY A 106 19.52 -14.43 4.21
C GLY A 106 18.67 -13.86 5.35
N LYS A 107 18.96 -12.64 5.81
CA LYS A 107 18.23 -11.92 6.87
C LYS A 107 16.72 -12.01 6.73
N THR A 108 16.21 -11.81 5.50
CA THR A 108 14.77 -11.75 5.23
C THR A 108 14.04 -12.99 5.73
N LEU A 109 14.46 -14.19 5.31
CA LEU A 109 13.85 -15.41 5.79
C LEU A 109 14.13 -15.65 7.28
N GLY A 110 15.28 -15.17 7.78
CA GLY A 110 15.66 -15.27 9.17
C GLY A 110 14.69 -14.55 10.12
N TYR A 111 14.16 -13.37 9.74
CA TYR A 111 13.15 -12.70 10.56
C TYR A 111 11.70 -13.06 10.14
N VAL A 112 11.45 -13.44 8.89
CA VAL A 112 10.12 -13.89 8.45
C VAL A 112 9.70 -15.17 9.17
N ALA A 113 10.63 -16.08 9.45
CA ALA A 113 10.34 -17.33 10.14
C ALA A 113 9.70 -17.10 11.52
N PRO A 114 10.31 -16.42 12.49
CA PRO A 114 9.67 -16.14 13.77
C PRO A 114 8.48 -15.19 13.67
N ALA A 115 8.50 -14.22 12.76
CA ALA A 115 7.38 -13.30 12.53
C ALA A 115 6.11 -14.02 12.11
N SER A 116 6.21 -14.96 11.15
CA SER A 116 5.08 -15.76 10.68
C SER A 116 4.52 -16.69 11.77
N LEU A 117 5.40 -17.29 12.57
CA LEU A 117 4.98 -18.13 13.68
C LEU A 117 4.23 -17.33 14.75
N TRP A 118 4.73 -16.12 15.06
CA TRP A 118 4.06 -15.26 16.02
C TRP A 118 2.68 -14.84 15.51
N ALA A 119 2.58 -14.42 14.25
CA ALA A 119 1.34 -14.01 13.65
C ALA A 119 0.28 -15.12 13.70
N GLN A 120 0.65 -16.33 13.30
CA GLN A 120 -0.23 -17.51 13.30
C GLN A 120 -0.64 -17.96 14.70
N LYS A 121 0.28 -17.88 15.67
CA LYS A 121 0.03 -18.35 17.05
C LYS A 121 -0.83 -17.38 17.86
N ASN A 122 -0.86 -16.11 17.46
CA ASN A 122 -1.48 -15.03 18.22
C ASN A 122 -2.63 -14.32 17.50
N ASP A 123 -2.99 -14.76 16.30
CA ASP A 123 -3.99 -14.09 15.44
C ASP A 123 -3.72 -12.60 15.29
N GLY A 124 -2.45 -12.24 15.07
CA GLY A 124 -2.00 -10.85 15.05
C GLY A 124 -1.14 -10.51 13.85
N ALA A 125 -1.13 -9.25 13.45
CA ALA A 125 -0.32 -8.75 12.36
C ALA A 125 1.13 -8.44 12.82
N VAL A 126 2.12 -8.89 12.03
CA VAL A 126 3.50 -8.42 12.13
C VAL A 126 3.78 -7.47 10.97
N TRP A 127 4.24 -6.27 11.28
CA TRP A 127 4.63 -5.31 10.28
C TRP A 127 6.13 -5.38 10.00
N ILE A 128 6.46 -5.68 8.74
CA ILE A 128 7.84 -5.69 8.25
C ILE A 128 8.04 -4.41 7.47
N SER A 129 8.84 -3.51 8.03
CA SER A 129 9.15 -2.22 7.45
C SER A 129 10.54 -2.22 6.85
N THR A 130 10.69 -1.67 5.65
CA THR A 130 11.98 -1.53 4.97
C THR A 130 12.12 -0.15 4.34
N TYR A 131 13.30 0.18 3.81
CA TYR A 131 13.58 1.53 3.34
C TYR A 131 13.00 1.83 1.96
N THR A 132 13.18 0.93 0.97
CA THR A 132 12.83 1.20 -0.42
C THR A 132 11.68 0.34 -0.94
N ARG A 133 11.03 0.81 -2.02
CA ARG A 133 9.98 0.05 -2.73
C ARG A 133 10.53 -1.26 -3.35
N ASN A 134 11.80 -1.26 -3.76
CA ASN A 134 12.43 -2.47 -4.30
C ASN A 134 12.61 -3.52 -3.21
N LEU A 135 13.03 -3.13 -2.02
CA LEU A 135 13.13 -4.03 -0.87
C LEU A 135 11.74 -4.53 -0.44
N GLN A 136 10.70 -3.68 -0.45
CA GLN A 136 9.33 -4.14 -0.23
C GLN A 136 8.92 -5.26 -1.21
N ARG A 137 9.25 -5.08 -2.50
CA ARG A 137 8.98 -6.12 -3.52
C ARG A 137 9.77 -7.39 -3.27
N GLN A 138 11.04 -7.29 -2.88
CA GLN A 138 11.86 -8.45 -2.54
C GLN A 138 11.29 -9.21 -1.34
N ILE A 139 10.89 -8.52 -0.28
CA ILE A 139 10.23 -9.13 0.87
C ILE A 139 8.93 -9.81 0.43
N ASP A 140 8.09 -9.14 -0.36
CA ASP A 140 6.85 -9.72 -0.86
C ASP A 140 7.09 -10.99 -1.70
N GLN A 141 8.15 -11.02 -2.51
CA GLN A 141 8.55 -12.22 -3.26
C GLN A 141 9.03 -13.35 -2.34
N GLU A 142 9.77 -13.05 -1.27
CA GLU A 142 10.17 -14.08 -0.29
C GLU A 142 8.96 -14.65 0.46
N LEU A 143 7.87 -13.89 0.61
CA LEU A 143 6.63 -14.39 1.19
C LEU A 143 5.91 -15.43 0.30
N ASP A 144 6.28 -15.59 -1.00
CA ASP A 144 5.80 -16.68 -1.85
C ASP A 144 6.26 -18.05 -1.33
N ARG A 145 7.36 -18.10 -0.59
CA ARG A 145 7.84 -19.33 0.07
C ARG A 145 7.00 -19.69 1.29
N LEU A 146 6.48 -18.68 1.98
CA LEU A 146 5.61 -18.86 3.15
C LEU A 146 4.17 -19.22 2.74
N TYR A 147 3.67 -18.57 1.71
CA TYR A 147 2.31 -18.73 1.20
C TYR A 147 2.36 -19.23 -0.24
N THR A 148 2.39 -20.56 -0.41
CA THR A 148 2.50 -21.20 -1.74
C THR A 148 1.22 -21.08 -2.56
N ASP A 149 0.05 -20.98 -1.91
CA ASP A 149 -1.21 -20.64 -2.60
C ASP A 149 -1.35 -19.12 -2.73
N PRO A 150 -1.48 -18.60 -3.98
CA PRO A 150 -1.69 -17.17 -4.21
C PRO A 150 -2.97 -16.61 -3.57
N LYS A 151 -3.96 -17.45 -3.27
CA LYS A 151 -5.19 -17.03 -2.57
C LYS A 151 -4.90 -16.80 -1.09
N ASP A 152 -4.18 -17.71 -0.47
CA ASP A 152 -3.74 -17.58 0.93
C ASP A 152 -2.83 -16.37 1.09
N LYS A 153 -1.84 -16.19 0.20
CA LYS A 153 -0.98 -15.01 0.21
C LYS A 153 -1.80 -13.73 0.18
N ARG A 154 -2.83 -13.65 -0.67
CA ARG A 154 -3.68 -12.46 -0.77
C ARG A 154 -4.45 -12.12 0.51
N LEU A 155 -4.81 -13.12 1.28
CA LEU A 155 -5.52 -12.94 2.54
C LEU A 155 -4.57 -12.58 3.68
N LYS A 156 -3.39 -13.22 3.70
CA LYS A 156 -2.47 -13.22 4.82
C LYS A 156 -1.31 -12.22 4.70
N ALA A 157 -0.97 -11.80 3.49
CA ALA A 157 0.09 -10.84 3.24
C ALA A 157 -0.43 -9.59 2.50
N VAL A 158 -0.03 -8.42 2.97
CA VAL A 158 -0.44 -7.15 2.38
C VAL A 158 0.77 -6.22 2.26
N VAL A 159 1.02 -5.70 1.07
CA VAL A 159 1.99 -4.61 0.88
C VAL A 159 1.26 -3.27 1.03
N ARG A 160 1.69 -2.46 1.99
CA ARG A 160 1.18 -1.11 2.21
C ARG A 160 2.19 -0.07 1.77
N LYS A 161 1.72 0.89 0.99
CA LYS A 161 2.49 2.05 0.50
C LYS A 161 1.84 3.34 0.96
N GLY A 162 2.54 4.46 0.79
CA GLY A 162 1.95 5.78 0.97
C GLY A 162 0.80 6.00 0.00
N ARG A 163 -0.14 6.85 0.38
CA ARG A 163 -1.39 7.13 -0.36
C ARG A 163 -1.13 7.60 -1.78
N GLU A 164 -0.07 8.34 -1.99
CA GLU A 164 0.40 8.87 -3.28
C GLU A 164 0.78 7.80 -4.31
N ASN A 165 0.81 6.53 -3.90
CA ASN A 165 1.07 5.42 -4.82
C ASN A 165 -0.22 4.78 -5.37
N TYR A 166 -1.37 5.16 -4.86
CA TYR A 166 -2.65 4.52 -5.20
C TYR A 166 -3.52 5.40 -6.09
N PHE A 167 -4.21 4.74 -6.99
CA PHE A 167 -5.23 5.35 -7.84
C PHE A 167 -6.38 5.91 -7.01
N CYS A 168 -6.68 7.20 -7.23
CA CYS A 168 -7.76 7.89 -6.58
C CYS A 168 -8.97 7.99 -7.52
N LEU A 169 -10.08 7.34 -7.17
CA LEU A 169 -11.30 7.37 -7.96
C LEU A 169 -11.90 8.77 -8.06
N LEU A 170 -11.73 9.60 -7.04
CA LEU A 170 -12.22 10.97 -7.05
C LEU A 170 -11.39 11.85 -8.00
N ASN A 171 -10.06 11.72 -7.98
CA ASN A 171 -9.19 12.42 -8.93
C ASN A 171 -9.47 11.98 -10.37
N PHE A 172 -9.76 10.69 -10.56
CA PHE A 172 -10.14 10.17 -11.86
C PHE A 172 -11.49 10.69 -12.34
N GLU A 173 -12.49 10.81 -11.47
CA GLU A 173 -13.77 11.45 -11.78
C GLU A 173 -13.60 12.92 -12.15
N GLU A 174 -12.76 13.65 -11.40
CA GLU A 174 -12.47 15.04 -11.70
C GLU A 174 -11.73 15.24 -13.02
N ALA A 175 -10.80 14.34 -13.35
CA ALA A 175 -10.09 14.36 -14.63
C ALA A 175 -11.02 14.18 -15.86
N GLN A 176 -12.22 13.65 -15.66
CA GLN A 176 -13.22 13.50 -16.74
C GLN A 176 -13.99 14.80 -17.06
N ARG A 177 -14.02 15.76 -16.13
CA ARG A 177 -14.83 17.00 -16.29
C ARG A 177 -14.46 17.82 -17.52
N PRO A 178 -13.17 18.01 -17.86
CA PRO A 178 -12.78 18.79 -19.01
C PRO A 178 -12.95 18.07 -20.36
N LEU A 179 -13.42 16.83 -20.41
CA LEU A 179 -13.50 16.03 -21.64
C LEU A 179 -14.30 16.69 -22.77
N ASN A 180 -15.32 17.49 -22.43
CA ASN A 180 -16.08 18.26 -23.45
C ASN A 180 -15.21 19.30 -24.15
N GLN A 181 -14.24 19.87 -23.44
CA GLN A 181 -13.32 20.90 -23.95
C GLN A 181 -12.01 20.27 -24.49
N GLN A 182 -11.65 19.12 -23.94
CA GLN A 182 -10.40 18.40 -24.23
C GLN A 182 -10.67 16.93 -24.60
N PRO A 183 -11.36 16.66 -25.73
CA PRO A 183 -11.77 15.29 -26.08
C PRO A 183 -10.59 14.34 -26.35
N HIS A 184 -9.39 14.87 -26.61
CA HIS A 184 -8.17 14.07 -26.76
C HIS A 184 -7.77 13.32 -25.47
N GLN A 185 -8.22 13.77 -24.30
CA GLN A 185 -7.98 13.09 -23.02
C GLN A 185 -8.86 11.84 -22.83
N ALA A 186 -9.86 11.61 -23.66
CA ALA A 186 -10.71 10.43 -23.53
C ALA A 186 -9.93 9.11 -23.71
N THR A 187 -8.97 9.06 -24.62
CA THR A 187 -8.15 7.86 -24.84
C THR A 187 -7.23 7.55 -23.66
N PRO A 188 -6.42 8.49 -23.14
CA PRO A 188 -5.66 8.29 -21.91
C PRO A 188 -6.52 7.82 -20.73
N LEU A 189 -7.63 8.50 -20.47
CA LEU A 189 -8.55 8.13 -19.38
C LEU A 189 -9.18 6.75 -19.61
N GLY A 190 -9.50 6.39 -20.86
CA GLY A 190 -10.01 5.06 -21.21
C GLY A 190 -9.01 3.94 -20.94
N LEU A 191 -7.72 4.16 -21.19
CA LEU A 191 -6.66 3.21 -20.85
C LEU A 191 -6.54 3.00 -19.34
N ILE A 192 -6.55 4.10 -18.58
CA ILE A 192 -6.54 4.06 -17.12
C ILE A 192 -7.80 3.37 -16.59
N ALA A 193 -8.97 3.70 -17.13
CA ALA A 193 -10.23 3.07 -16.74
C ALA A 193 -10.22 1.55 -16.93
N ARG A 194 -9.69 1.08 -18.07
CA ARG A 194 -9.52 -0.35 -18.34
C ARG A 194 -8.62 -1.02 -17.29
N TRP A 195 -7.46 -0.41 -16.99
CA TRP A 195 -6.60 -0.93 -15.94
C TRP A 195 -7.30 -0.92 -14.59
N ALA A 196 -7.99 0.17 -14.22
CA ALA A 196 -8.67 0.31 -12.94
C ALA A 196 -9.75 -0.76 -12.71
N LEU A 197 -10.39 -1.26 -13.76
CA LEU A 197 -11.37 -2.35 -13.68
C LEU A 197 -10.74 -3.72 -13.40
N HIS A 198 -9.45 -3.89 -13.66
CA HIS A 198 -8.74 -5.17 -13.55
C HIS A 198 -7.65 -5.17 -12.48
N THR A 199 -7.25 -4.00 -11.97
CA THR A 199 -6.25 -3.91 -10.92
C THR A 199 -6.73 -4.58 -9.63
N ARG A 200 -5.80 -5.16 -8.90
CA ARG A 200 -6.07 -5.86 -7.64
C ARG A 200 -6.14 -4.91 -6.45
N ASP A 201 -5.24 -3.94 -6.44
CA ASP A 201 -5.00 -3.05 -5.28
C ASP A 201 -4.95 -1.56 -5.62
N GLY A 202 -5.00 -1.22 -6.91
CA GLY A 202 -4.92 0.16 -7.38
C GLY A 202 -3.53 0.79 -7.24
N ASP A 203 -2.48 -0.01 -7.04
CA ASP A 203 -1.11 0.48 -6.91
C ASP A 203 -0.57 0.91 -8.27
N MET A 204 -0.33 2.21 -8.45
CA MET A 204 0.20 2.82 -9.67
C MET A 204 1.73 2.80 -9.73
N VAL A 205 2.40 2.31 -8.68
CA VAL A 205 3.86 2.32 -8.60
C VAL A 205 4.41 0.97 -8.17
N GLY A 206 4.72 0.13 -9.16
CA GLY A 206 5.31 -1.18 -8.94
C GLY A 206 4.34 -2.29 -8.57
N GLY A 207 3.03 -2.05 -8.65
CA GLY A 207 1.97 -3.06 -8.60
C GLY A 207 1.72 -3.67 -9.99
N ASP A 208 0.46 -3.89 -10.32
CA ASP A 208 0.03 -4.37 -11.64
C ASP A 208 -0.15 -3.23 -12.67
N PHE A 209 0.19 -1.99 -12.31
CA PHE A 209 0.17 -0.86 -13.22
C PHE A 209 1.31 -0.97 -14.22
N PRO A 210 1.03 -0.96 -15.54
CA PRO A 210 2.07 -1.12 -16.55
C PRO A 210 3.01 0.09 -16.60
N ALA A 211 4.31 -0.12 -16.39
CA ALA A 211 5.30 0.97 -16.41
C ALA A 211 5.29 1.74 -17.73
N TRP A 212 5.13 1.05 -18.87
CA TRP A 212 5.02 1.67 -20.18
C TRP A 212 3.85 2.65 -20.32
N LEU A 213 2.79 2.46 -19.53
CA LEU A 213 1.63 3.36 -19.54
C LEU A 213 1.97 4.71 -18.91
N THR A 214 2.81 4.73 -17.88
CA THR A 214 3.36 5.97 -17.32
C THR A 214 4.26 6.69 -18.32
N GLU A 215 5.09 5.95 -19.05
CA GLU A 215 5.96 6.53 -20.08
C GLU A 215 5.14 7.11 -21.25
N LEU A 216 4.09 6.42 -21.66
CA LEU A 216 3.22 6.85 -22.76
C LEU A 216 2.38 8.08 -22.38
N LEU A 217 1.80 8.12 -21.18
CA LEU A 217 0.87 9.17 -20.74
C LEU A 217 1.56 10.34 -20.02
N GLY A 218 2.79 10.11 -19.55
CA GLY A 218 3.58 11.05 -18.78
C GLY A 218 3.33 11.00 -17.27
N ASN A 219 4.40 11.18 -16.50
CA ASN A 219 4.36 11.13 -15.03
C ASN A 219 3.41 12.16 -14.41
N ARG A 220 3.28 13.34 -15.04
CA ARG A 220 2.38 14.39 -14.55
C ARG A 220 0.91 13.98 -14.65
N PHE A 221 0.53 13.34 -15.77
CA PHE A 221 -0.85 12.87 -15.96
C PHE A 221 -1.18 11.73 -15.00
N THR A 222 -0.34 10.69 -14.96
CA THR A 222 -0.57 9.54 -14.08
C THR A 222 -0.50 9.93 -12.61
N GLY A 223 0.43 10.80 -12.22
CA GLY A 223 0.56 11.31 -10.86
C GLY A 223 -0.65 12.13 -10.40
N ALA A 224 -1.30 12.87 -11.30
CA ALA A 224 -2.52 13.61 -10.98
C ALA A 224 -3.74 12.69 -10.68
N LEU A 225 -3.68 11.43 -11.10
CA LEU A 225 -4.73 10.43 -10.81
C LEU A 225 -4.49 9.66 -9.51
N ALA A 226 -3.33 9.83 -8.88
CA ALA A 226 -3.04 9.29 -7.56
C ALA A 226 -3.58 10.22 -6.46
N ASP A 227 -3.71 9.68 -5.24
CA ASP A 227 -4.07 10.52 -4.09
C ASP A 227 -2.91 11.46 -3.74
N GLN A 228 -3.20 12.73 -3.59
CA GLN A 228 -2.21 13.73 -3.21
C GLN A 228 -2.31 14.03 -1.71
N ARG A 229 -1.18 14.41 -1.11
CA ARG A 229 -1.13 14.75 0.31
C ARG A 229 -2.11 15.88 0.62
N GLY A 230 -2.99 15.65 1.60
CA GLY A 230 -3.96 16.64 2.06
C GLY A 230 -5.22 16.80 1.20
N GLU A 231 -5.36 16.07 0.10
CA GLU A 231 -6.55 16.17 -0.78
C GLU A 231 -7.68 15.19 -0.42
N CYS A 232 -7.36 14.12 0.30
CA CYS A 232 -8.35 13.09 0.63
C CYS A 232 -9.40 13.61 1.61
N ILE A 233 -10.66 13.42 1.27
CA ILE A 233 -11.82 13.78 2.12
C ILE A 233 -12.37 12.58 2.90
N TYR A 234 -11.65 11.47 2.92
CA TYR A 234 -11.95 10.24 3.70
C TYR A 234 -13.40 9.77 3.54
N ALA A 235 -14.11 9.56 4.65
CA ALA A 235 -15.48 9.07 4.67
C ALA A 235 -16.50 9.98 3.93
N ALA A 236 -16.17 11.24 3.68
CA ALA A 236 -17.00 12.14 2.89
C ALA A 236 -16.86 11.90 1.36
N CYS A 237 -15.93 11.04 0.93
CA CYS A 237 -15.72 10.73 -0.48
C CYS A 237 -16.85 9.85 -1.01
N PRO A 238 -17.48 10.19 -2.16
CA PRO A 238 -18.54 9.38 -2.78
C PRO A 238 -18.05 7.99 -3.20
N HIS A 239 -16.72 7.81 -3.33
CA HIS A 239 -16.08 6.55 -3.70
C HIS A 239 -15.48 5.82 -2.50
N TYR A 240 -15.75 6.25 -1.27
CA TYR A 240 -15.13 5.70 -0.06
C TYR A 240 -15.27 4.18 0.04
N SER A 241 -16.48 3.65 -0.18
CA SER A 241 -16.72 2.20 -0.12
C SER A 241 -15.99 1.38 -1.20
N ARG A 242 -15.43 2.04 -2.22
CA ARG A 242 -14.69 1.42 -3.33
C ARG A 242 -13.23 1.85 -3.39
N CYS A 243 -12.79 2.66 -2.42
CA CYS A 243 -11.46 3.23 -2.37
C CYS A 243 -10.40 2.12 -2.23
N PHE A 244 -9.41 2.11 -3.12
CA PHE A 244 -8.31 1.14 -3.10
C PHE A 244 -7.44 1.28 -1.85
N ILE A 245 -7.22 2.50 -1.40
CA ILE A 245 -6.43 2.78 -0.19
C ILE A 245 -7.14 2.19 1.03
N GLU A 246 -8.43 2.49 1.21
CA GLU A 246 -9.22 1.98 2.33
C GLU A 246 -9.33 0.46 2.31
N LYS A 247 -9.51 -0.12 1.12
CA LYS A 247 -9.49 -1.57 0.94
C LYS A 247 -8.17 -2.18 1.41
N THR A 248 -7.03 -1.56 1.08
CA THR A 248 -5.70 -2.03 1.49
C THR A 248 -5.49 -1.82 3.00
N VAL A 249 -5.94 -0.69 3.56
CA VAL A 249 -5.91 -0.43 5.02
C VAL A 249 -6.68 -1.51 5.79
N ARG A 250 -7.89 -1.84 5.35
CA ARG A 250 -8.75 -2.85 5.99
C ARG A 250 -8.16 -4.26 5.88
N ARG A 251 -7.64 -4.61 4.70
CA ARG A 251 -6.94 -5.90 4.52
C ARG A 251 -5.72 -6.02 5.44
N ALA A 252 -4.98 -4.95 5.66
CA ALA A 252 -3.81 -4.97 6.55
C ALA A 252 -4.18 -5.23 8.02
N ARG A 253 -5.40 -4.93 8.45
CA ARG A 253 -5.87 -5.22 9.81
C ARG A 253 -6.05 -6.71 10.08
N SER A 254 -6.38 -7.49 9.06
CA SER A 254 -6.61 -8.95 9.15
C SER A 254 -5.47 -9.79 8.58
N ALA A 255 -4.40 -9.18 8.09
CA ALA A 255 -3.26 -9.87 7.54
C ALA A 255 -2.33 -10.40 8.64
N GLU A 256 -1.66 -11.52 8.38
CA GLU A 256 -0.59 -12.05 9.23
C GLU A 256 0.69 -11.21 9.08
N ILE A 257 1.04 -10.85 7.85
CA ILE A 257 2.23 -10.06 7.51
C ILE A 257 1.85 -8.83 6.71
N VAL A 258 2.30 -7.68 7.17
CA VAL A 258 2.15 -6.40 6.45
C VAL A 258 3.52 -5.86 6.08
N VAL A 259 3.80 -5.74 4.81
CA VAL A 259 5.05 -5.13 4.31
C VAL A 259 4.83 -3.64 4.07
N ALA A 260 5.62 -2.80 4.70
CA ALA A 260 5.54 -1.34 4.59
C ALA A 260 6.91 -0.70 4.35
N ASN A 261 6.95 0.61 4.10
CA ASN A 261 8.20 1.35 4.18
C ASN A 261 8.30 2.11 5.53
N HIS A 262 9.54 2.47 5.92
CA HIS A 262 9.77 3.19 7.17
C HIS A 262 8.99 4.50 7.24
N ALA A 263 8.89 5.23 6.12
CA ALA A 263 8.16 6.49 6.07
C ALA A 263 6.67 6.32 6.44
N LEU A 264 6.01 5.27 5.92
CA LEU A 264 4.60 5.01 6.26
C LEU A 264 4.42 4.71 7.76
N VAL A 265 5.30 3.89 8.33
CA VAL A 265 5.25 3.54 9.76
C VAL A 265 5.49 4.78 10.62
N MET A 266 6.47 5.61 10.27
CA MET A 266 6.77 6.83 11.01
C MET A 266 5.67 7.89 10.89
N VAL A 267 5.06 8.04 9.72
CA VAL A 267 3.88 8.93 9.56
C VAL A 267 2.71 8.46 10.41
N GLN A 268 2.46 7.15 10.50
CA GLN A 268 1.42 6.63 11.38
C GLN A 268 1.73 6.91 12.86
N ALA A 269 2.98 6.76 13.26
CA ALA A 269 3.43 7.09 14.61
C ALA A 269 3.26 8.60 14.91
N ALA A 270 3.63 9.47 13.98
CA ALA A 270 3.50 10.92 14.11
C ALA A 270 2.04 11.40 14.20
N LEU A 271 1.11 10.69 13.56
CA LEU A 271 -0.32 11.01 13.61
C LEU A 271 -1.04 10.50 14.88
N GLY A 272 -0.30 10.00 15.87
CA GLY A 272 -0.87 9.56 17.15
C GLY A 272 -1.58 8.20 17.10
N GLY A 273 -1.37 7.42 16.04
CA GLY A 273 -1.97 6.08 15.90
C GLY A 273 -1.46 5.03 16.90
N LEU A 274 -0.60 5.40 17.84
CA LEU A 274 -0.01 4.47 18.81
C LEU A 274 -0.98 4.06 19.92
N ASP A 275 -2.02 4.83 20.16
CA ASP A 275 -3.03 4.55 21.20
C ASP A 275 -4.23 3.74 20.68
N ASP A 276 -4.26 3.41 19.39
CA ASP A 276 -5.31 2.60 18.79
C ASP A 276 -5.03 1.11 19.02
N ALA A 277 -5.92 0.41 19.72
CA ALA A 277 -5.86 -1.03 19.95
C ALA A 277 -5.82 -1.87 18.65
N SER A 278 -6.19 -1.27 17.52
CA SER A 278 -6.09 -1.88 16.19
C SER A 278 -4.69 -1.79 15.57
N MET A 279 -3.76 -1.06 16.20
CA MET A 279 -2.39 -0.93 15.70
C MET A 279 -1.57 -2.19 15.97
N PRO A 280 -0.69 -2.57 15.05
CA PRO A 280 0.15 -3.73 15.22
C PRO A 280 1.09 -3.56 16.41
N SER A 281 1.24 -4.61 17.20
CA SER A 281 2.11 -4.63 18.37
C SER A 281 3.50 -5.20 18.07
N ARG A 282 3.76 -5.68 16.86
CA ARG A 282 5.03 -6.29 16.45
C ARG A 282 5.54 -5.69 15.15
N TYR A 283 6.77 -5.22 15.19
CA TYR A 283 7.45 -4.61 14.05
C TYR A 283 8.81 -5.24 13.81
N VAL A 284 9.16 -5.42 12.55
CA VAL A 284 10.51 -5.71 12.08
C VAL A 284 10.94 -4.54 11.21
N PHE A 285 12.06 -3.91 11.54
CA PHE A 285 12.65 -2.83 10.75
C PHE A 285 13.87 -3.37 10.02
N ASP A 286 13.67 -3.77 8.77
CA ASP A 286 14.75 -4.21 7.88
C ASP A 286 15.52 -3.00 7.35
N GLU A 287 16.86 -3.08 7.31
CA GLU A 287 17.73 -1.92 7.07
C GLU A 287 17.47 -0.77 8.06
N GLY A 288 17.38 -1.12 9.35
CA GLY A 288 16.95 -0.23 10.43
C GLY A 288 17.76 1.05 10.60
N HIS A 289 18.97 1.13 10.04
CA HIS A 289 19.78 2.35 10.05
C HIS A 289 19.14 3.53 9.28
N HIS A 290 18.18 3.24 8.35
CA HIS A 290 17.42 4.28 7.65
C HIS A 290 16.17 4.76 8.43
N LEU A 291 15.89 4.16 9.59
CA LEU A 291 14.69 4.51 10.37
C LEU A 291 14.76 5.94 10.89
N PHE A 292 15.95 6.40 11.28
CA PHE A 292 16.16 7.74 11.80
C PHE A 292 15.83 8.81 10.76
N ASP A 293 16.29 8.65 9.52
CA ASP A 293 15.96 9.57 8.42
C ASP A 293 14.46 9.61 8.13
N ALA A 294 13.79 8.47 8.25
CA ALA A 294 12.35 8.39 8.06
C ALA A 294 11.59 9.05 9.20
N ALA A 295 12.06 8.91 10.44
CA ALA A 295 11.49 9.57 11.61
C ALA A 295 11.67 11.09 11.51
N ASP A 296 12.87 11.58 11.22
CA ASP A 296 13.12 13.01 11.05
C ASP A 296 12.18 13.64 10.03
N LYS A 297 12.00 12.99 8.89
CA LYS A 297 11.08 13.46 7.85
C LYS A 297 9.60 13.43 8.27
N ALA A 298 9.19 12.45 9.06
CA ALA A 298 7.81 12.30 9.49
C ALA A 298 7.44 13.28 10.61
N PHE A 299 8.37 13.56 11.53
CA PHE A 299 8.18 14.44 12.68
C PHE A 299 8.60 15.89 12.43
N SER A 300 9.23 16.19 11.29
CA SER A 300 9.57 17.55 10.93
C SER A 300 8.45 18.25 10.16
N SER A 301 8.38 19.56 10.33
CA SER A 301 7.49 20.41 9.53
C SER A 301 8.28 21.01 8.38
N HIS A 302 7.79 20.79 7.16
CA HIS A 302 8.39 21.34 5.95
C HIS A 302 7.37 22.24 5.24
N LEU A 303 7.81 23.40 4.79
CA LEU A 303 7.05 24.25 3.88
C LEU A 303 7.80 24.30 2.55
N THR A 304 7.38 23.46 1.62
CA THR A 304 7.91 23.45 0.25
C THR A 304 7.15 24.44 -0.64
N GLY A 305 7.72 24.77 -1.80
CA GLY A 305 7.01 25.58 -2.80
C GLY A 305 5.68 24.95 -3.25
N GLN A 306 5.61 23.62 -3.31
CA GLN A 306 4.38 22.90 -3.62
C GLN A 306 3.34 23.04 -2.50
N GLU A 307 3.73 22.86 -1.25
CA GLU A 307 2.84 23.05 -0.08
C GLU A 307 2.38 24.51 0.04
N GLY A 308 3.24 25.46 -0.29
CA GLY A 308 2.86 26.88 -0.38
C GLY A 308 1.79 27.13 -1.46
N GLN A 309 1.88 26.48 -2.62
CA GLN A 309 0.85 26.56 -3.67
C GLN A 309 -0.45 25.86 -3.24
N GLU A 310 -0.37 24.73 -2.56
CA GLU A 310 -1.55 24.04 -2.01
C GLU A 310 -2.24 24.87 -0.93
N LEU A 311 -1.48 25.44 -0.01
CA LEU A 311 -2.01 26.35 1.01
C LEU A 311 -2.71 27.54 0.38
N ARG A 312 -2.10 28.15 -0.65
CA ARG A 312 -2.73 29.24 -1.41
C ARG A 312 -4.04 28.78 -2.07
N ARG A 313 -4.06 27.59 -2.65
CA ARG A 313 -5.26 27.00 -3.25
C ARG A 313 -6.36 26.75 -2.22
N TRP A 314 -6.02 26.31 -1.02
CA TRP A 314 -7.00 26.11 0.06
C TRP A 314 -7.57 27.44 0.56
N LEU A 315 -6.76 28.48 0.65
CA LEU A 315 -7.20 29.79 1.12
C LEU A 315 -8.01 30.54 0.07
N LEU A 316 -7.56 30.56 -1.16
CA LEU A 316 -8.15 31.37 -2.24
C LEU A 316 -9.12 30.59 -3.14
N GLY A 317 -9.09 29.26 -3.07
CA GLY A 317 -9.78 28.40 -4.03
C GLY A 317 -8.97 28.19 -5.31
N ALA A 318 -9.57 27.51 -6.30
CA ALA A 318 -8.91 27.31 -7.58
C ALA A 318 -8.86 28.61 -8.37
N GLU A 319 -7.71 28.90 -8.92
CA GLU A 319 -7.49 30.05 -9.80
C GLU A 319 -8.23 29.90 -11.15
N GLN A 320 -8.68 28.68 -11.48
CA GLN A 320 -9.45 28.39 -12.71
C GLN A 320 -10.93 28.15 -12.40
N LYS A 321 -11.80 28.86 -13.11
CA LYS A 321 -13.25 28.68 -13.04
C LYS A 321 -13.62 27.25 -13.46
N GLY A 322 -14.20 26.46 -12.54
CA GLY A 322 -14.79 25.17 -12.86
C GLY A 322 -14.34 23.95 -12.04
N SER A 323 -13.40 24.09 -11.10
CA SER A 323 -12.97 22.99 -10.23
C SER A 323 -13.82 22.93 -8.96
N SER A 324 -14.41 21.77 -8.65
CA SER A 324 -15.35 21.61 -7.52
C SER A 324 -14.69 21.54 -6.15
N ARG A 325 -13.41 21.21 -6.07
CA ARG A 325 -12.64 21.23 -4.80
C ARG A 325 -12.20 22.64 -4.40
N ALA A 326 -12.54 23.59 -5.17
CA ALA A 326 -11.92 24.89 -5.17
C ALA A 326 -12.70 25.96 -4.44
N ARG A 327 -13.56 25.62 -3.51
CA ARG A 327 -14.06 26.60 -2.57
C ARG A 327 -12.97 26.85 -1.53
N GLY A 328 -12.22 27.94 -1.72
CA GLY A 328 -11.35 28.45 -0.68
C GLY A 328 -12.15 28.78 0.58
N LEU A 329 -11.43 29.02 1.66
CA LEU A 329 -12.00 29.46 2.94
C LEU A 329 -12.57 30.88 2.90
N LYS A 330 -12.43 31.56 1.76
CA LYS A 330 -13.03 32.89 1.53
C LYS A 330 -14.39 32.79 0.88
#